data_1307830936339c42f9c0282e3691463b
#
_entry.id   1307830936339c42f9c0282e3691463b
#
_cell.length_a   1.000
_cell.length_b   1.000
_cell.length_c   1.000
_cell.angle_alpha   90.00
_cell.angle_beta   90.00
_cell.angle_gamma   90.00
#
_symmetry.space_group_name_H-M   'P 1'
#
loop_
_entity.id
_entity.type
_entity.pdbx_description
1 polymer ?
#
loop_
_entity_poly.entity_id
_entity_poly.type
_entity_poly.pdbx_seq_one_letter_code
_entity_poly.pdbx_strand_id
1 'polypeptide(L)'
;MKRLAVGILAHVDAGKTTLSEGLLFSSGNLLRLGRVDKRDAFLDTHSLERERGITIFSKQAILELGDTQLTLIDTPGHIDFSCEAERALSVQDYAILIVSAPDGVTAHTKTLWHLLAARGIPTFIFVNKLDISDRRRAALLEELRVTLSSGCVDFTDDTSPDFFEACASQDERMMEEFFATDSLECDRIRHAIAKRRIFPTFFGSALKMKGVSELLLGIDKYTLKKSYSDSVFGARVYKISRDPQGKRLSWTKITGGSLKTKDVIDISLPSGEVVREKVEEIRLYSGDKYKSVATAPAGCVCAILGLSSTLVGMGLGFETSDTQTLTPVLDYRMILPKEANPYEAYMWLMVLAEEDPSLAMSYEPATHEIRVRLMGEIQIEVLKRIIAERFGLSVSFDEGEILYKETVADTVYGAGHFEDRKSVV
;
A
#
# COMPACT_ATOMS: atom_id res chain seq x y z
N MET A 1 -9.61 6.62 21.71
CA MET A 1 -8.44 6.61 20.83
C MET A 1 -8.89 6.35 19.40
N LYS A 2 -8.53 7.18 18.44
CA LYS A 2 -8.78 7.04 17.00
C LYS A 2 -7.58 6.33 16.39
N ARG A 3 -7.82 5.23 15.63
CA ARG A 3 -6.76 4.50 14.92
C ARG A 3 -6.99 4.58 13.43
N LEU A 4 -5.97 4.97 12.68
CA LEU A 4 -6.02 5.14 11.25
C LEU A 4 -4.78 4.52 10.59
N ALA A 5 -4.98 3.81 9.49
CA ALA A 5 -3.92 3.41 8.58
C ALA A 5 -3.92 4.38 7.39
N VAL A 6 -2.82 5.09 7.22
CA VAL A 6 -2.67 6.11 6.16
C VAL A 6 -1.52 5.72 5.24
N GLY A 7 -1.82 5.53 3.97
CA GLY A 7 -0.81 5.22 2.96
C GLY A 7 -0.17 6.48 2.38
N ILE A 8 1.10 6.41 2.04
CA ILE A 8 1.78 7.45 1.27
C ILE A 8 2.09 6.92 -0.11
N LEU A 9 1.56 7.61 -1.13
CA LEU A 9 1.75 7.28 -2.53
C LEU A 9 2.34 8.46 -3.28
N ALA A 10 3.25 8.18 -4.19
CA ALA A 10 3.92 9.22 -4.96
C ALA A 10 4.49 8.65 -6.26
N HIS A 11 4.60 9.50 -7.27
CA HIS A 11 5.52 9.23 -8.38
C HIS A 11 6.98 9.22 -7.89
N VAL A 12 7.85 8.53 -8.60
CA VAL A 12 9.29 8.50 -8.33
C VAL A 12 9.81 9.94 -8.19
N ASP A 13 10.70 10.16 -7.24
CA ASP A 13 11.31 11.46 -6.92
C ASP A 13 10.35 12.58 -6.48
N ALA A 14 9.05 12.34 -6.29
CA ALA A 14 8.15 13.36 -5.77
C ALA A 14 8.42 13.73 -4.29
N GLY A 15 9.30 13.00 -3.60
CA GLY A 15 9.73 13.27 -2.22
C GLY A 15 8.94 12.49 -1.16
N LYS A 16 8.52 11.27 -1.50
CA LYS A 16 7.75 10.38 -0.62
C LYS A 16 8.48 10.11 0.71
N THR A 17 9.67 9.56 0.68
CA THR A 17 10.47 9.25 1.88
C THR A 17 10.77 10.52 2.69
N THR A 18 11.05 11.65 2.01
CA THR A 18 11.29 12.94 2.69
C THR A 18 10.06 13.44 3.44
N LEU A 19 8.85 13.27 2.88
CA LEU A 19 7.61 13.63 3.57
C LEU A 19 7.33 12.67 4.73
N SER A 20 7.53 11.37 4.55
CA SER A 20 7.39 10.36 5.61
C SER A 20 8.28 10.70 6.82
N GLU A 21 9.55 11.01 6.57
CA GLU A 21 10.49 11.47 7.61
C GLU A 21 10.03 12.77 8.29
N GLY A 22 9.54 13.72 7.50
CA GLY A 22 9.01 14.99 8.00
C GLY A 22 7.79 14.81 8.92
N LEU A 23 6.87 13.94 8.57
CA LEU A 23 5.70 13.60 9.39
C LEU A 23 6.12 12.92 10.71
N LEU A 24 7.06 11.97 10.66
CA LEU A 24 7.61 11.29 11.83
C LEU A 24 8.36 12.26 12.77
N PHE A 25 9.09 13.20 12.21
CA PHE A 25 9.79 14.22 12.97
C PHE A 25 8.79 15.22 13.61
N SER A 26 7.81 15.70 12.85
CA SER A 26 6.79 16.64 13.32
C SER A 26 5.89 16.06 14.41
N SER A 27 5.68 14.75 14.43
CA SER A 27 4.94 14.06 15.49
C SER A 27 5.77 13.77 16.75
N GLY A 28 7.07 14.10 16.75
CA GLY A 28 7.96 13.83 17.87
C GLY A 28 8.46 12.40 17.98
N ASN A 29 8.13 11.53 17.02
CA ASN A 29 8.57 10.13 17.01
C ASN A 29 10.03 9.95 16.60
N LEU A 30 10.60 10.95 15.91
CA LEU A 30 12.01 11.00 15.58
C LEU A 30 12.66 12.21 16.27
N LEU A 31 13.79 11.98 16.94
CA LEU A 31 14.60 13.03 17.54
C LEU A 31 15.46 13.80 16.51
N ARG A 32 15.68 13.20 15.35
CA ARG A 32 16.47 13.75 14.26
C ARG A 32 15.83 13.40 12.92
N LEU A 33 15.76 14.37 12.03
CA LEU A 33 15.27 14.20 10.66
C LEU A 33 16.29 13.40 9.84
N GLY A 34 15.87 12.21 9.36
CA GLY A 34 16.63 11.43 8.40
C GLY A 34 16.59 12.06 7.00
N ARG A 35 17.58 11.78 6.17
CA ARG A 35 17.68 12.31 4.81
C ARG A 35 18.03 11.22 3.83
N VAL A 36 17.29 11.15 2.72
CA VAL A 36 17.50 10.17 1.65
C VAL A 36 18.90 10.36 1.01
N ASP A 37 19.31 11.61 0.78
CA ASP A 37 20.63 11.94 0.20
C ASP A 37 21.80 11.55 1.11
N LYS A 38 21.58 11.43 2.42
CA LYS A 38 22.56 10.93 3.40
C LYS A 38 22.42 9.43 3.70
N ARG A 39 21.44 8.74 3.12
CA ARG A 39 21.17 7.33 3.33
C ARG A 39 20.87 6.95 4.78
N ASP A 40 20.34 7.89 5.58
CA ASP A 40 20.02 7.73 6.99
C ASP A 40 18.51 7.86 7.28
N ALA A 41 17.65 7.75 6.25
CA ALA A 41 16.20 7.76 6.40
C ALA A 41 15.72 6.55 7.21
N PHE A 42 14.80 6.80 8.16
CA PHE A 42 14.27 5.81 9.11
C PHE A 42 13.52 4.66 8.43
N LEU A 43 12.80 4.97 7.35
CA LEU A 43 12.01 3.97 6.62
C LEU A 43 12.82 3.22 5.55
N ASP A 44 13.94 3.76 5.04
CA ASP A 44 14.77 3.08 4.05
C ASP A 44 15.74 2.11 4.73
N THR A 45 15.24 0.95 5.14
CA THR A 45 16.01 0.00 5.96
C THR A 45 16.82 -0.99 5.14
N HIS A 46 16.39 -1.30 3.91
CA HIS A 46 17.07 -2.25 3.04
C HIS A 46 18.26 -1.60 2.29
N SER A 47 19.37 -2.34 2.15
CA SER A 47 20.58 -1.84 1.46
C SER A 47 20.31 -1.36 0.04
N LEU A 48 19.48 -2.09 -0.71
CA LEU A 48 19.05 -1.77 -2.07
C LEU A 48 18.28 -0.45 -2.17
N GLU A 49 17.37 -0.21 -1.23
CA GLU A 49 16.60 1.03 -1.20
C GLU A 49 17.49 2.25 -0.96
N ARG A 50 18.46 2.10 -0.03
CA ARG A 50 19.45 3.15 0.26
C ARG A 50 20.40 3.43 -0.89
N GLU A 51 20.79 2.40 -1.65
CA GLU A 51 21.67 2.55 -2.81
C GLU A 51 20.98 3.26 -3.97
N ARG A 52 19.71 2.89 -4.21
CA ARG A 52 18.95 3.39 -5.36
C ARG A 52 18.10 4.63 -5.05
N GLY A 53 17.89 4.93 -3.77
CA GLY A 53 17.00 6.02 -3.35
C GLY A 53 15.54 5.78 -3.66
N ILE A 54 15.11 4.51 -3.84
CA ILE A 54 13.72 4.13 -4.11
C ILE A 54 13.21 3.17 -3.05
N THR A 55 11.94 3.32 -2.67
CA THR A 55 11.26 2.35 -1.80
C THR A 55 10.84 1.14 -2.63
N ILE A 56 11.21 -0.04 -2.19
CA ILE A 56 10.91 -1.33 -2.85
C ILE A 56 9.82 -2.07 -2.08
N PHE A 57 9.92 -2.11 -0.76
CA PHE A 57 9.00 -2.81 0.12
C PHE A 57 8.14 -1.82 0.91
N SER A 58 6.87 -2.15 1.08
CA SER A 58 6.00 -1.38 1.97
C SER A 58 6.46 -1.53 3.42
N LYS A 59 6.53 -0.41 4.13
CA LYS A 59 6.93 -0.33 5.54
C LYS A 59 5.92 0.48 6.32
N GLN A 60 5.94 0.32 7.62
CA GLN A 60 5.05 1.07 8.49
C GLN A 60 5.81 1.81 9.57
N ALA A 61 5.24 2.92 9.98
CA ALA A 61 5.65 3.67 11.17
C ALA A 61 4.41 4.13 11.94
N ILE A 62 4.52 4.18 13.26
CA ILE A 62 3.42 4.58 14.13
C ILE A 62 3.68 6.00 14.59
N LEU A 63 2.68 6.89 14.41
CA LEU A 63 2.68 8.26 14.90
C LEU A 63 1.55 8.41 15.94
N GLU A 64 1.84 9.13 17.01
CA GLU A 64 0.86 9.46 18.04
C GLU A 64 0.58 10.98 18.00
N LEU A 65 -0.69 11.35 17.80
CA LEU A 65 -1.17 12.72 17.69
C LEU A 65 -2.33 12.91 18.67
N GLY A 66 -2.03 13.33 19.89
CA GLY A 66 -3.06 13.46 20.92
C GLY A 66 -3.81 12.14 21.14
N ASP A 67 -5.12 12.08 20.82
CA ASP A 67 -5.95 10.87 20.92
C ASP A 67 -5.99 10.02 19.62
N THR A 68 -5.20 10.40 18.62
CA THR A 68 -5.11 9.69 17.32
C THR A 68 -3.80 8.91 17.21
N GLN A 69 -3.91 7.60 17.00
CA GLN A 69 -2.80 6.75 16.56
C GLN A 69 -2.88 6.55 15.06
N LEU A 70 -1.88 7.03 14.34
CA LEU A 70 -1.79 6.93 12.90
C LEU A 70 -0.69 5.92 12.55
N THR A 71 -1.05 4.87 11.83
CA THR A 71 -0.07 3.96 11.20
C THR A 71 0.18 4.43 9.78
N LEU A 72 1.35 5.01 9.56
CA LEU A 72 1.81 5.41 8.25
C LEU A 72 2.30 4.20 7.50
N ILE A 73 1.80 3.95 6.30
CA ILE A 73 2.23 2.86 5.42
C ILE A 73 2.94 3.49 4.23
N ASP A 74 4.26 3.39 4.23
CA ASP A 74 5.09 3.83 3.12
C ASP A 74 5.04 2.79 2.01
N THR A 75 4.58 3.17 0.82
CA THR A 75 4.41 2.26 -0.33
C THR A 75 5.45 2.52 -1.41
N PRO A 76 5.85 1.51 -2.20
CA PRO A 76 6.72 1.73 -3.34
C PRO A 76 6.17 2.80 -4.29
N GLY A 77 7.05 3.69 -4.75
CA GLY A 77 6.69 4.75 -5.71
C GLY A 77 7.01 4.41 -7.16
N HIS A 78 7.72 3.30 -7.42
CA HIS A 78 8.09 2.89 -8.77
C HIS A 78 7.05 1.93 -9.37
N ILE A 79 6.78 2.09 -10.66
CA ILE A 79 5.76 1.30 -11.37
C ILE A 79 6.02 -0.21 -11.31
N ASP A 80 7.29 -0.64 -11.32
CA ASP A 80 7.66 -2.06 -11.23
C ASP A 80 7.22 -2.72 -9.92
N PHE A 81 6.95 -1.93 -8.87
CA PHE A 81 6.48 -2.41 -7.57
C PHE A 81 5.01 -2.07 -7.30
N SER A 82 4.24 -1.77 -8.34
CA SER A 82 2.81 -1.40 -8.21
C SER A 82 1.97 -2.51 -7.58
N CYS A 83 2.32 -3.78 -7.77
CA CYS A 83 1.64 -4.90 -7.10
C CYS A 83 1.79 -4.84 -5.58
N GLU A 84 2.97 -4.49 -5.06
CA GLU A 84 3.19 -4.28 -3.62
C GLU A 84 2.41 -3.06 -3.11
N ALA A 85 2.41 -1.96 -3.88
CA ALA A 85 1.63 -0.78 -3.55
C ALA A 85 0.13 -1.10 -3.49
N GLU A 86 -0.42 -1.85 -4.45
CA GLU A 86 -1.83 -2.24 -4.48
C GLU A 86 -2.20 -3.10 -3.26
N ARG A 87 -1.36 -4.05 -2.86
CA ARG A 87 -1.58 -4.85 -1.65
C ARG A 87 -1.68 -3.98 -0.40
N ALA A 88 -0.80 -3.01 -0.27
CA ALA A 88 -0.82 -2.07 0.86
C ALA A 88 -2.09 -1.21 0.88
N LEU A 89 -2.70 -0.89 -0.28
CA LEU A 89 -3.95 -0.14 -0.36
C LEU A 89 -5.12 -0.86 0.34
N SER A 90 -5.14 -2.18 0.34
CA SER A 90 -6.24 -2.98 0.90
C SER A 90 -6.48 -2.75 2.39
N VAL A 91 -5.51 -2.20 3.10
CA VAL A 91 -5.56 -1.97 4.55
C VAL A 91 -5.54 -0.50 4.96
N GLN A 92 -5.55 0.43 3.98
CA GLN A 92 -5.54 1.86 4.25
C GLN A 92 -6.95 2.39 4.52
N ASP A 93 -7.06 3.34 5.45
CA ASP A 93 -8.29 4.09 5.72
C ASP A 93 -8.30 5.40 4.94
N TYR A 94 -7.13 5.99 4.76
CA TYR A 94 -6.86 7.22 4.01
C TYR A 94 -5.53 7.10 3.28
N ALA A 95 -5.32 7.95 2.30
CA ALA A 95 -4.06 8.06 1.58
C ALA A 95 -3.58 9.50 1.49
N ILE A 96 -2.26 9.68 1.41
CA ILE A 96 -1.60 10.91 1.04
C ILE A 96 -1.02 10.71 -0.35
N LEU A 97 -1.51 11.44 -1.34
CA LEU A 97 -0.96 11.46 -2.68
C LEU A 97 -0.02 12.66 -2.82
N ILE A 98 1.25 12.40 -3.08
CA ILE A 98 2.25 13.46 -3.25
C ILE A 98 2.37 13.80 -4.73
N VAL A 99 2.28 15.09 -5.03
CA VAL A 99 2.49 15.64 -6.37
C VAL A 99 3.69 16.59 -6.31
N SER A 100 4.65 16.42 -7.21
CA SER A 100 5.80 17.31 -7.32
C SER A 100 5.40 18.60 -8.02
N ALA A 101 5.60 19.76 -7.40
CA ALA A 101 5.22 21.06 -7.99
C ALA A 101 5.94 21.36 -9.33
N PRO A 102 7.24 21.07 -9.50
CA PRO A 102 7.90 21.19 -10.80
C PRO A 102 7.25 20.32 -11.89
N ASP A 103 6.94 19.03 -11.57
CA ASP A 103 6.52 18.04 -12.56
C ASP A 103 5.00 18.07 -12.83
N GLY A 104 4.21 18.55 -11.84
CA GLY A 104 2.75 18.54 -11.91
C GLY A 104 2.16 17.12 -11.85
N VAL A 105 1.01 16.93 -12.47
CA VAL A 105 0.30 15.63 -12.50
C VAL A 105 0.85 14.76 -13.62
N THR A 106 1.71 13.80 -13.27
CA THR A 106 2.30 12.84 -14.21
C THR A 106 1.33 11.71 -14.57
N ALA A 107 1.66 10.92 -15.60
CA ALA A 107 0.88 9.74 -15.97
C ALA A 107 0.80 8.74 -14.80
N HIS A 108 1.90 8.52 -14.08
CA HIS A 108 1.90 7.64 -12.91
C HIS A 108 1.04 8.19 -11.75
N THR A 109 1.04 9.52 -11.54
CA THR A 109 0.13 10.15 -10.56
C THR A 109 -1.34 9.84 -10.89
N LYS A 110 -1.72 9.88 -12.19
CA LYS A 110 -3.07 9.51 -12.64
C LYS A 110 -3.37 8.02 -12.38
N THR A 111 -2.41 7.14 -12.63
CA THR A 111 -2.57 5.69 -12.32
C THR A 111 -2.82 5.46 -10.83
N LEU A 112 -2.03 6.08 -9.95
CA LEU A 112 -2.23 6.01 -8.50
C LEU A 112 -3.58 6.58 -8.08
N TRP A 113 -4.00 7.70 -8.69
CA TRP A 113 -5.31 8.31 -8.46
C TRP A 113 -6.47 7.37 -8.81
N HIS A 114 -6.39 6.69 -9.95
CA HIS A 114 -7.39 5.71 -10.38
C HIS A 114 -7.43 4.48 -9.46
N LEU A 115 -6.28 3.99 -9.00
CA LEU A 115 -6.22 2.90 -8.01
C LEU A 115 -6.88 3.29 -6.69
N LEU A 116 -6.60 4.50 -6.19
CA LEU A 116 -7.25 5.05 -4.99
C LEU A 116 -8.76 5.22 -5.18
N ALA A 117 -9.19 5.63 -6.37
CA ALA A 117 -10.61 5.77 -6.70
C ALA A 117 -11.31 4.40 -6.77
N ALA A 118 -10.72 3.42 -7.45
CA ALA A 118 -11.26 2.07 -7.56
C ALA A 118 -11.42 1.38 -6.20
N ARG A 119 -10.52 1.66 -5.25
CA ARG A 119 -10.57 1.17 -3.87
C ARG A 119 -11.41 2.04 -2.93
N GLY A 120 -11.96 3.17 -3.40
CA GLY A 120 -12.75 4.09 -2.61
C GLY A 120 -12.00 4.77 -1.45
N ILE A 121 -10.66 4.88 -1.54
CA ILE A 121 -9.82 5.40 -0.45
C ILE A 121 -9.84 6.93 -0.44
N PRO A 122 -10.31 7.60 0.64
CA PRO A 122 -10.25 9.04 0.80
C PRO A 122 -8.81 9.53 0.75
N THR A 123 -8.56 10.62 0.03
CA THR A 123 -7.19 11.01 -0.34
C THR A 123 -6.93 12.46 0.01
N PHE A 124 -5.84 12.70 0.74
CA PHE A 124 -5.21 13.99 0.95
C PHE A 124 -4.14 14.18 -0.13
N ILE A 125 -3.97 15.40 -0.63
CA ILE A 125 -2.95 15.71 -1.63
C ILE A 125 -1.91 16.62 -0.99
N PHE A 126 -0.63 16.30 -1.18
CA PHE A 126 0.48 17.16 -0.78
C PHE A 126 1.29 17.58 -2.00
N VAL A 127 1.20 18.85 -2.37
CA VAL A 127 1.98 19.43 -3.46
C VAL A 127 3.35 19.85 -2.90
N ASN A 128 4.35 19.00 -3.18
CA ASN A 128 5.69 19.07 -2.64
C ASN A 128 6.66 19.86 -3.54
N LYS A 129 7.83 20.20 -3.01
CA LYS A 129 8.93 20.86 -3.74
C LYS A 129 8.60 22.28 -4.23
N LEU A 130 7.76 23.02 -3.52
CA LEU A 130 7.48 24.42 -3.85
C LEU A 130 8.71 25.34 -3.74
N ASP A 131 9.74 24.93 -3.00
CA ASP A 131 10.98 25.67 -2.82
C ASP A 131 11.86 25.72 -4.09
N ILE A 132 11.61 24.87 -5.05
CA ILE A 132 12.36 24.79 -6.33
C ILE A 132 11.43 24.94 -7.56
N SER A 133 10.17 25.32 -7.35
CA SER A 133 9.18 25.49 -8.42
C SER A 133 8.82 26.97 -8.59
N ASP A 134 8.80 27.44 -9.84
CA ASP A 134 8.35 28.78 -10.20
C ASP A 134 6.81 28.86 -10.39
N ARG A 135 6.13 27.71 -10.28
CA ARG A 135 4.68 27.61 -10.50
C ARG A 135 3.90 28.19 -9.32
N ARG A 136 2.87 28.98 -9.63
CA ARG A 136 1.98 29.56 -8.61
C ARG A 136 1.05 28.49 -8.03
N ARG A 137 0.74 28.56 -6.75
CA ARG A 137 -0.21 27.63 -6.07
C ARG A 137 -1.55 27.54 -6.79
N ALA A 138 -2.12 28.67 -7.20
CA ALA A 138 -3.40 28.70 -7.91
C ALA A 138 -3.35 27.89 -9.23
N ALA A 139 -2.25 27.98 -9.99
CA ALA A 139 -2.09 27.23 -11.23
C ALA A 139 -1.92 25.71 -10.97
N LEU A 140 -1.24 25.34 -9.90
CA LEU A 140 -1.10 23.95 -9.47
C LEU A 140 -2.43 23.37 -8.99
N LEU A 141 -3.21 24.14 -8.22
CA LEU A 141 -4.54 23.74 -7.77
C LEU A 141 -5.49 23.53 -8.93
N GLU A 142 -5.46 24.44 -9.92
CA GLU A 142 -6.29 24.34 -11.12
C GLU A 142 -5.91 23.12 -11.95
N GLU A 143 -4.63 22.81 -12.11
CA GLU A 143 -4.19 21.57 -12.76
C GLU A 143 -4.74 20.32 -12.05
N LEU A 144 -4.69 20.28 -10.70
CA LEU A 144 -5.26 19.18 -9.92
C LEU A 144 -6.77 19.06 -10.14
N ARG A 145 -7.49 20.20 -10.18
CA ARG A 145 -8.94 20.23 -10.41
C ARG A 145 -9.31 19.68 -11.78
N VAL A 146 -8.60 20.09 -12.82
CA VAL A 146 -8.86 19.66 -14.20
C VAL A 146 -8.44 18.20 -14.43
N THR A 147 -7.32 17.76 -13.83
CA THR A 147 -6.74 16.46 -14.15
C THR A 147 -7.13 15.33 -13.22
N LEU A 148 -7.45 15.61 -11.96
CA LEU A 148 -7.81 14.61 -10.95
C LEU A 148 -9.28 14.73 -10.55
N SER A 149 -9.68 15.86 -9.98
CA SER A 149 -11.05 16.11 -9.54
C SER A 149 -11.29 17.58 -9.23
N SER A 150 -12.46 18.11 -9.63
CA SER A 150 -12.91 19.45 -9.23
C SER A 150 -13.01 19.63 -7.70
N GLY A 151 -13.10 18.52 -6.95
CA GLY A 151 -13.12 18.50 -5.49
C GLY A 151 -11.77 18.75 -4.80
N CYS A 152 -10.69 19.05 -5.54
CA CYS A 152 -9.42 19.48 -4.95
C CYS A 152 -9.56 20.89 -4.37
N VAL A 153 -9.44 21.02 -3.04
CA VAL A 153 -9.59 22.28 -2.30
C VAL A 153 -8.31 22.57 -1.52
N ASP A 154 -7.88 23.83 -1.52
CA ASP A 154 -6.73 24.29 -0.73
C ASP A 154 -7.10 24.34 0.77
N PHE A 155 -6.42 23.55 1.59
CA PHE A 155 -6.61 23.47 3.04
C PHE A 155 -5.51 24.20 3.82
N THR A 156 -4.73 25.04 3.14
CA THR A 156 -3.66 25.81 3.81
C THR A 156 -4.23 26.87 4.77
N ASP A 157 -5.38 27.46 4.41
CA ASP A 157 -6.15 28.36 5.28
C ASP A 157 -7.61 27.87 5.33
N ASP A 158 -7.90 27.04 6.32
CA ASP A 158 -9.20 26.38 6.52
C ASP A 158 -10.20 27.23 7.34
N THR A 159 -9.96 28.53 7.42
CA THR A 159 -10.82 29.49 8.13
C THR A 159 -11.39 30.59 7.23
N SER A 160 -10.88 30.72 6.01
CA SER A 160 -11.31 31.75 5.07
C SER A 160 -12.71 31.49 4.49
N PRO A 161 -13.49 32.53 4.14
CA PRO A 161 -14.76 32.36 3.42
C PRO A 161 -14.58 31.60 2.09
N ASP A 162 -13.52 31.87 1.35
CA ASP A 162 -13.19 31.21 0.09
C ASP A 162 -13.00 29.69 0.27
N PHE A 163 -12.46 29.27 1.40
CA PHE A 163 -12.32 27.85 1.75
C PHE A 163 -13.69 27.20 1.93
N PHE A 164 -14.59 27.84 2.70
CA PHE A 164 -15.93 27.28 2.93
C PHE A 164 -16.75 27.24 1.65
N GLU A 165 -16.68 28.27 0.81
CA GLU A 165 -17.32 28.31 -0.50
C GLU A 165 -16.81 27.18 -1.41
N ALA A 166 -15.49 26.98 -1.48
CA ALA A 166 -14.87 25.93 -2.27
C ALA A 166 -15.28 24.52 -1.79
N CYS A 167 -15.43 24.32 -0.48
CA CYS A 167 -15.96 23.08 0.08
C CYS A 167 -17.44 22.91 -0.22
N ALA A 168 -18.24 23.96 -0.06
CA ALA A 168 -19.67 23.97 -0.26
C ALA A 168 -20.05 23.63 -1.70
N SER A 169 -19.27 24.12 -2.69
CA SER A 169 -19.48 23.87 -4.11
C SER A 169 -19.44 22.39 -4.53
N GLN A 170 -18.99 21.49 -3.63
CA GLN A 170 -18.89 20.06 -3.92
C GLN A 170 -20.13 19.24 -3.52
N ASP A 171 -21.10 19.84 -2.84
CA ASP A 171 -22.34 19.16 -2.41
C ASP A 171 -23.48 20.19 -2.22
N GLU A 172 -24.67 19.91 -2.78
CA GLU A 172 -25.82 20.80 -2.72
C GLU A 172 -26.23 21.15 -1.26
N ARG A 173 -26.19 20.18 -0.37
CA ARG A 173 -26.57 20.41 1.06
C ARG A 173 -25.53 21.26 1.79
N MET A 174 -24.26 21.12 1.42
CA MET A 174 -23.19 21.97 1.95
C MET A 174 -23.33 23.39 1.42
N MET A 175 -23.78 23.56 0.19
CA MET A 175 -24.05 24.87 -0.40
C MET A 175 -25.24 25.57 0.29
N GLU A 176 -26.31 24.83 0.60
CA GLU A 176 -27.45 25.37 1.37
C GLU A 176 -27.02 25.83 2.77
N GLU A 177 -26.20 25.04 3.46
CA GLU A 177 -25.66 25.37 4.78
C GLU A 177 -24.78 26.63 4.72
N PHE A 178 -23.89 26.71 3.74
CA PHE A 178 -23.00 27.86 3.54
C PHE A 178 -23.80 29.15 3.27
N PHE A 179 -24.81 29.12 2.43
CA PHE A 179 -25.67 30.28 2.20
C PHE A 179 -26.45 30.74 3.43
N ALA A 180 -26.72 29.84 4.37
CA ALA A 180 -27.44 30.17 5.60
C ALA A 180 -26.52 30.69 6.71
N THR A 181 -25.24 30.28 6.75
CA THR A 181 -24.37 30.46 7.93
C THR A 181 -22.99 31.09 7.61
N ASP A 182 -22.66 31.31 6.35
CA ASP A 182 -21.33 31.70 5.85
C ASP A 182 -20.17 30.76 6.33
N SER A 183 -20.54 29.54 6.75
CA SER A 183 -19.59 28.57 7.28
C SER A 183 -20.06 27.14 7.04
N LEU A 184 -19.23 26.14 7.35
CA LEU A 184 -19.57 24.73 7.29
C LEU A 184 -19.15 24.01 8.56
N GLU A 185 -20.00 23.11 9.05
CA GLU A 185 -19.63 22.24 10.15
C GLU A 185 -18.46 21.31 9.74
N CYS A 186 -17.46 21.18 10.60
CA CYS A 186 -16.28 20.34 10.35
C CYS A 186 -16.68 18.88 10.03
N ASP A 187 -17.72 18.34 10.65
CA ASP A 187 -18.19 16.98 10.39
C ASP A 187 -18.77 16.81 8.99
N ARG A 188 -19.37 17.85 8.41
CA ARG A 188 -19.80 17.83 6.99
C ARG A 188 -18.61 17.68 6.06
N ILE A 189 -17.56 18.48 6.29
CA ILE A 189 -16.31 18.42 5.51
C ILE A 189 -15.66 17.05 5.66
N ARG A 190 -15.58 16.49 6.89
CA ARG A 190 -15.06 15.13 7.14
C ARG A 190 -15.80 14.07 6.34
N HIS A 191 -17.14 14.13 6.33
CA HIS A 191 -17.95 13.18 5.57
C HIS A 191 -17.80 13.34 4.06
N ALA A 192 -17.64 14.57 3.55
CA ALA A 192 -17.40 14.82 2.14
C ALA A 192 -16.02 14.26 1.70
N ILE A 193 -15.00 14.41 2.54
CA ILE A 193 -13.67 13.81 2.33
C ILE A 193 -13.77 12.27 2.33
N ALA A 194 -14.44 11.70 3.35
CA ALA A 194 -14.62 10.25 3.46
C ALA A 194 -15.38 9.64 2.26
N LYS A 195 -16.27 10.41 1.62
CA LYS A 195 -16.99 10.04 0.40
C LYS A 195 -16.26 10.41 -0.90
N ARG A 196 -15.02 10.87 -0.82
CA ARG A 196 -14.22 11.29 -1.97
C ARG A 196 -14.87 12.39 -2.82
N ARG A 197 -15.59 13.32 -2.18
CA ARG A 197 -16.13 14.52 -2.82
C ARG A 197 -15.18 15.70 -2.68
N ILE A 198 -14.46 15.79 -1.55
CA ILE A 198 -13.43 16.79 -1.27
C ILE A 198 -12.11 16.08 -1.09
N PHE A 199 -11.06 16.67 -1.68
CA PHE A 199 -9.67 16.21 -1.58
C PHE A 199 -8.82 17.33 -0.99
N PRO A 200 -8.55 17.26 0.34
CA PRO A 200 -7.73 18.28 1.00
C PRO A 200 -6.37 18.38 0.35
N THR A 201 -6.04 19.56 -0.16
CA THR A 201 -4.78 19.83 -0.84
C THR A 201 -3.94 20.75 0.02
N PHE A 202 -2.73 20.32 0.35
CA PHE A 202 -1.73 21.06 1.10
C PHE A 202 -0.54 21.35 0.21
N PHE A 203 0.12 22.49 0.45
CA PHE A 203 1.24 22.97 -0.34
C PHE A 203 2.48 23.16 0.53
N GLY A 204 3.65 22.68 0.06
CA GLY A 204 4.84 22.82 0.88
C GLY A 204 6.13 22.32 0.23
N SER A 205 7.12 22.18 1.10
CA SER A 205 8.39 21.52 0.82
C SER A 205 8.75 20.62 2.00
N ALA A 206 8.65 19.33 1.80
CA ALA A 206 9.02 18.35 2.81
C ALA A 206 10.49 18.51 3.26
N LEU A 207 11.39 18.80 2.31
CA LEU A 207 12.81 19.02 2.60
C LEU A 207 13.03 20.23 3.52
N LYS A 208 12.20 21.27 3.42
CA LYS A 208 12.27 22.50 4.23
C LYS A 208 11.29 22.46 5.41
N MET A 209 10.60 21.35 5.63
CA MET A 209 9.57 21.18 6.68
C MET A 209 8.41 22.18 6.58
N LYS A 210 8.16 22.77 5.40
CA LYS A 210 7.05 23.70 5.17
C LYS A 210 5.81 22.94 4.75
N GLY A 211 4.66 23.22 5.36
CA GLY A 211 3.37 22.58 5.06
C GLY A 211 3.22 21.17 5.64
N VAL A 212 4.27 20.61 6.29
CA VAL A 212 4.24 19.23 6.84
C VAL A 212 3.40 19.16 8.10
N SER A 213 3.56 20.13 9.00
CA SER A 213 2.77 20.21 10.24
C SER A 213 1.31 20.50 9.94
N GLU A 214 1.03 21.36 8.97
CA GLU A 214 -0.31 21.70 8.50
C GLU A 214 -1.02 20.46 7.92
N LEU A 215 -0.33 19.66 7.09
CA LEU A 215 -0.85 18.39 6.60
C LEU A 215 -1.16 17.43 7.76
N LEU A 216 -0.25 17.31 8.72
CA LEU A 216 -0.41 16.40 9.86
C LEU A 216 -1.62 16.78 10.72
N LEU A 217 -1.76 18.08 11.05
CA LEU A 217 -2.92 18.61 11.77
C LEU A 217 -4.21 18.47 10.96
N GLY A 218 -4.14 18.69 9.64
CA GLY A 218 -5.27 18.49 8.74
C GLY A 218 -5.74 17.03 8.71
N ILE A 219 -4.84 16.07 8.71
CA ILE A 219 -5.18 14.64 8.80
C ILE A 219 -5.88 14.36 10.14
N ASP A 220 -5.36 14.86 11.26
CA ASP A 220 -6.00 14.64 12.55
C ASP A 220 -7.39 15.30 12.60
N LYS A 221 -7.51 16.56 12.14
CA LYS A 221 -8.76 17.34 12.17
C LYS A 221 -9.83 16.77 11.23
N TYR A 222 -9.47 16.39 10.01
CA TYR A 222 -10.43 16.12 8.92
C TYR A 222 -10.65 14.64 8.60
N THR A 223 -10.08 13.70 9.37
CA THR A 223 -10.39 12.28 9.22
C THR A 223 -11.43 11.81 10.24
N LEU A 224 -12.32 10.93 9.80
CA LEU A 224 -13.30 10.29 10.67
C LEU A 224 -12.68 9.16 11.47
N LYS A 225 -13.14 8.95 12.70
CA LYS A 225 -12.89 7.72 13.44
C LYS A 225 -13.69 6.61 12.77
N LYS A 226 -13.02 5.58 12.29
CA LYS A 226 -13.69 4.42 11.73
C LYS A 226 -14.39 3.63 12.82
N SER A 227 -15.65 3.30 12.59
CA SER A 227 -16.40 2.41 13.47
C SER A 227 -16.11 0.97 13.09
N TYR A 228 -15.72 0.17 14.07
CA TYR A 228 -15.48 -1.26 13.91
C TYR A 228 -16.47 -2.05 14.77
N SER A 229 -16.80 -3.28 14.38
CA SER A 229 -17.53 -4.18 15.24
C SER A 229 -16.65 -4.56 16.43
N ASP A 230 -17.16 -4.42 17.66
CA ASP A 230 -16.42 -4.81 18.86
C ASP A 230 -16.55 -6.32 19.17
N SER A 231 -17.58 -6.98 18.61
CA SER A 231 -17.96 -8.35 18.99
C SER A 231 -17.47 -9.44 18.05
N VAL A 232 -17.18 -9.11 16.79
CA VAL A 232 -16.83 -10.11 15.78
C VAL A 232 -15.42 -9.84 15.27
N PHE A 233 -14.56 -10.85 15.36
CA PHE A 233 -13.19 -10.76 14.85
C PHE A 233 -13.19 -10.73 13.32
N GLY A 234 -12.41 -9.80 12.79
CA GLY A 234 -12.07 -9.69 11.39
C GLY A 234 -10.67 -9.12 11.22
N ALA A 235 -9.97 -9.61 10.22
CA ALA A 235 -8.65 -9.09 9.89
C ALA A 235 -8.34 -9.32 8.41
N ARG A 236 -7.42 -8.53 7.85
CA ARG A 236 -6.96 -8.66 6.46
C ARG A 236 -5.45 -8.74 6.38
N VAL A 237 -4.94 -9.80 5.77
CA VAL A 237 -3.52 -10.01 5.52
C VAL A 237 -3.13 -9.29 4.25
N TYR A 238 -2.21 -8.32 4.32
CA TYR A 238 -1.78 -7.56 3.14
C TYR A 238 -0.35 -7.85 2.69
N LYS A 239 0.45 -8.44 3.58
CA LYS A 239 1.85 -8.75 3.30
C LYS A 239 2.31 -9.95 4.11
N ILE A 240 3.21 -10.73 3.53
CA ILE A 240 3.98 -11.77 4.21
C ILE A 240 5.46 -11.42 4.07
N SER A 241 6.21 -11.61 5.14
CA SER A 241 7.66 -11.47 5.12
C SER A 241 8.31 -12.37 6.17
N ARG A 242 9.63 -12.38 6.22
CA ARG A 242 10.38 -13.08 7.26
C ARG A 242 11.24 -12.09 8.03
N ASP A 243 11.34 -12.30 9.34
CA ASP A 243 12.24 -11.52 10.17
C ASP A 243 13.72 -11.96 9.97
N PRO A 244 14.70 -11.23 10.53
CA PRO A 244 16.12 -11.61 10.40
C PRO A 244 16.47 -13.01 10.94
N GLN A 245 15.60 -13.60 11.77
CA GLN A 245 15.73 -14.97 12.28
C GLN A 245 15.01 -16.00 11.39
N GLY A 246 14.44 -15.57 10.27
CA GLY A 246 13.70 -16.42 9.33
C GLY A 246 12.26 -16.74 9.76
N LYS A 247 11.75 -16.16 10.86
CA LYS A 247 10.36 -16.37 11.29
C LYS A 247 9.39 -15.67 10.37
N ARG A 248 8.33 -16.38 9.99
CA ARG A 248 7.26 -15.88 9.14
C ARG A 248 6.40 -14.85 9.86
N LEU A 249 6.16 -13.73 9.19
CA LEU A 249 5.34 -12.62 9.66
C LEU A 249 4.14 -12.45 8.71
N SER A 250 2.93 -12.57 9.26
CA SER A 250 1.69 -12.22 8.55
C SER A 250 1.28 -10.79 8.93
N TRP A 251 1.53 -9.84 8.04
CA TRP A 251 1.19 -8.42 8.24
C TRP A 251 -0.29 -8.21 8.00
N THR A 252 -0.97 -7.72 9.02
CA THR A 252 -2.42 -7.79 9.09
C THR A 252 -2.99 -6.51 9.67
N LYS A 253 -4.12 -6.05 9.14
CA LYS A 253 -4.97 -5.05 9.77
C LYS A 253 -6.14 -5.73 10.45
N ILE A 254 -6.35 -5.44 11.72
CA ILE A 254 -7.54 -5.89 12.44
C ILE A 254 -8.72 -5.00 12.05
N THR A 255 -9.78 -5.58 11.49
CA THR A 255 -10.95 -4.86 10.97
C THR A 255 -12.20 -5.05 11.82
N GLY A 256 -12.12 -5.87 12.88
CA GLY A 256 -13.19 -6.03 13.85
C GLY A 256 -12.72 -6.78 15.08
N GLY A 257 -13.38 -6.54 16.21
CA GLY A 257 -13.06 -7.15 17.49
C GLY A 257 -11.64 -6.84 17.96
N SER A 258 -10.98 -7.87 18.45
CA SER A 258 -9.57 -7.81 18.86
C SER A 258 -8.93 -9.18 18.72
N LEU A 259 -7.62 -9.21 18.49
CA LEU A 259 -6.81 -10.42 18.46
C LEU A 259 -5.86 -10.44 19.65
N LYS A 260 -5.79 -11.56 20.34
CA LYS A 260 -4.89 -11.75 21.50
C LYS A 260 -3.83 -12.80 21.19
N THR A 261 -2.69 -12.67 21.84
CA THR A 261 -1.69 -13.75 21.86
C THR A 261 -2.31 -15.01 22.46
N LYS A 262 -2.01 -16.16 21.86
CA LYS A 262 -2.56 -17.50 22.18
C LYS A 262 -3.98 -17.75 21.67
N ASP A 263 -4.66 -16.77 21.07
CA ASP A 263 -5.92 -17.05 20.37
C ASP A 263 -5.67 -18.10 19.27
N VAL A 264 -6.70 -18.92 19.04
CA VAL A 264 -6.74 -19.87 17.93
C VAL A 264 -7.73 -19.31 16.92
N ILE A 265 -7.29 -19.17 15.66
CA ILE A 265 -8.10 -18.65 14.57
C ILE A 265 -8.31 -19.74 13.51
N ASP A 266 -9.51 -19.74 12.95
CA ASP A 266 -9.84 -20.60 11.82
C ASP A 266 -9.46 -19.86 10.52
N ILE A 267 -8.64 -20.51 9.69
CA ILE A 267 -8.14 -19.97 8.41
C ILE A 267 -8.76 -20.80 7.30
N SER A 268 -9.60 -20.18 6.47
CA SER A 268 -10.22 -20.82 5.31
C SER A 268 -9.28 -20.74 4.11
N LEU A 269 -8.76 -21.89 3.67
CA LEU A 269 -7.87 -21.97 2.50
C LEU A 269 -8.68 -21.86 1.20
N PRO A 270 -8.04 -21.49 0.08
CA PRO A 270 -8.69 -21.48 -1.24
C PRO A 270 -9.22 -22.85 -1.67
N SER A 271 -8.69 -23.95 -1.13
CA SER A 271 -9.18 -25.32 -1.32
C SER A 271 -10.54 -25.60 -0.66
N GLY A 272 -11.02 -24.70 0.20
CA GLY A 272 -12.20 -24.91 1.05
C GLY A 272 -11.90 -25.60 2.39
N GLU A 273 -10.68 -26.03 2.61
CA GLU A 273 -10.23 -26.58 3.90
C GLU A 273 -10.11 -25.47 4.94
N VAL A 274 -10.44 -25.77 6.20
CA VAL A 274 -10.27 -24.86 7.33
C VAL A 274 -9.18 -25.38 8.24
N VAL A 275 -8.12 -24.59 8.41
CA VAL A 275 -6.98 -24.91 9.26
C VAL A 275 -7.05 -24.06 10.54
N ARG A 276 -6.77 -24.66 11.69
CA ARG A 276 -6.71 -23.97 12.99
C ARG A 276 -5.29 -23.67 13.36
N GLU A 277 -4.98 -22.38 13.51
CA GLU A 277 -3.63 -21.95 13.88
C GLU A 277 -3.66 -21.04 15.10
N LYS A 278 -2.58 -21.12 15.88
CA LYS A 278 -2.45 -20.37 17.12
C LYS A 278 -1.58 -19.15 16.92
N VAL A 279 -2.04 -18.01 17.40
CA VAL A 279 -1.28 -16.77 17.45
C VAL A 279 -0.18 -16.88 18.51
N GLU A 280 1.08 -16.90 18.10
CA GLU A 280 2.22 -16.99 19.02
C GLU A 280 2.59 -15.62 19.57
N GLU A 281 2.74 -14.65 18.71
CA GLU A 281 3.16 -13.29 19.07
C GLU A 281 2.50 -12.26 18.13
N ILE A 282 2.19 -11.07 18.66
CA ILE A 282 1.71 -9.93 17.91
C ILE A 282 2.72 -8.81 18.05
N ARG A 283 3.24 -8.31 16.93
CA ARG A 283 4.25 -7.27 16.88
C ARG A 283 3.71 -5.99 16.22
N LEU A 284 3.90 -4.87 16.88
CA LEU A 284 3.66 -3.53 16.33
C LEU A 284 5.00 -2.96 15.84
N TYR A 285 5.15 -2.82 14.54
CA TYR A 285 6.38 -2.32 13.94
C TYR A 285 6.33 -0.80 13.75
N SER A 286 7.50 -0.16 13.91
CA SER A 286 7.77 1.21 13.49
C SER A 286 9.19 1.25 12.93
N GLY A 287 9.33 1.29 11.60
CA GLY A 287 10.57 1.00 10.91
C GLY A 287 11.03 -0.44 11.18
N ASP A 288 12.31 -0.63 11.52
CA ASP A 288 12.87 -1.96 11.85
C ASP A 288 12.61 -2.40 13.30
N LYS A 289 12.12 -1.49 14.14
CA LYS A 289 11.84 -1.78 15.55
C LYS A 289 10.41 -2.25 15.73
N TYR A 290 10.21 -3.15 16.67
CA TYR A 290 8.87 -3.58 17.05
C TYR A 290 8.67 -3.64 18.56
N LYS A 291 7.41 -3.60 18.94
CA LYS A 291 6.94 -3.85 20.32
C LYS A 291 5.98 -5.03 20.29
N SER A 292 6.25 -6.05 21.11
CA SER A 292 5.30 -7.15 21.31
C SER A 292 4.14 -6.68 22.18
N VAL A 293 2.93 -7.04 21.79
CA VAL A 293 1.69 -6.68 22.51
C VAL A 293 0.85 -7.92 22.76
N ALA A 294 0.14 -7.93 23.89
CA ALA A 294 -0.75 -9.03 24.23
C ALA A 294 -2.06 -9.01 23.43
N THR A 295 -2.49 -7.82 22.98
CA THR A 295 -3.77 -7.63 22.28
C THR A 295 -3.63 -6.58 21.20
N ALA A 296 -4.15 -6.86 20.00
CA ALA A 296 -4.31 -5.92 18.90
C ALA A 296 -5.81 -5.65 18.70
N PRO A 297 -6.32 -4.46 19.02
CA PRO A 297 -7.72 -4.09 18.79
C PRO A 297 -7.97 -3.71 17.33
N ALA A 298 -9.25 -3.60 16.96
CA ALA A 298 -9.66 -3.14 15.63
C ALA A 298 -9.06 -1.77 15.28
N GLY A 299 -8.70 -1.61 14.01
CA GLY A 299 -7.94 -0.48 13.46
C GLY A 299 -6.42 -0.60 13.58
N CYS A 300 -5.93 -1.61 14.30
CA CYS A 300 -4.50 -1.84 14.46
C CYS A 300 -3.90 -2.53 13.24
N VAL A 301 -2.73 -2.08 12.79
CA VAL A 301 -1.90 -2.77 11.80
C VAL A 301 -0.73 -3.42 12.54
N CYS A 302 -0.59 -4.72 12.40
CA CYS A 302 0.39 -5.51 13.17
C CYS A 302 0.94 -6.67 12.33
N ALA A 303 2.06 -7.25 12.79
CA ALA A 303 2.58 -8.50 12.26
C ALA A 303 2.28 -9.63 13.26
N ILE A 304 1.77 -10.74 12.76
CA ILE A 304 1.37 -11.91 13.55
C ILE A 304 2.32 -13.05 13.25
N LEU A 305 2.83 -13.69 14.31
CA LEU A 305 3.60 -14.92 14.25
C LEU A 305 2.74 -16.12 14.65
N GLY A 306 3.10 -17.29 14.15
CA GLY A 306 2.39 -18.56 14.40
C GLY A 306 1.36 -18.92 13.34
N LEU A 307 1.14 -18.04 12.34
CA LEU A 307 0.25 -18.30 11.22
C LEU A 307 1.06 -18.75 10.00
N SER A 308 0.97 -20.02 9.64
CA SER A 308 1.71 -20.61 8.51
C SER A 308 0.89 -20.70 7.22
N SER A 309 -0.43 -20.78 7.33
CA SER A 309 -1.34 -21.01 6.21
C SER A 309 -1.99 -19.74 5.64
N THR A 310 -1.70 -18.56 6.19
CA THR A 310 -2.21 -17.30 5.66
C THR A 310 -1.57 -16.96 4.33
N LEU A 311 -2.33 -16.34 3.44
CA LEU A 311 -1.88 -15.86 2.13
C LEU A 311 -2.04 -14.33 2.05
N VAL A 312 -1.24 -13.70 1.19
CA VAL A 312 -1.39 -12.28 0.88
C VAL A 312 -2.77 -12.02 0.26
N GLY A 313 -3.49 -11.01 0.76
CA GLY A 313 -4.86 -10.69 0.35
C GLY A 313 -5.93 -11.49 1.09
N MET A 314 -5.57 -12.43 1.94
CA MET A 314 -6.53 -13.26 2.66
C MET A 314 -7.29 -12.48 3.72
N GLY A 315 -8.62 -12.69 3.76
CA GLY A 315 -9.49 -12.28 4.86
C GLY A 315 -9.54 -13.32 5.97
N LEU A 316 -9.56 -12.87 7.21
CA LEU A 316 -9.68 -13.71 8.40
C LEU A 316 -10.95 -13.33 9.18
N GLY A 317 -11.61 -14.29 9.82
CA GLY A 317 -12.86 -14.09 10.52
C GLY A 317 -13.99 -13.72 9.55
N PHE A 318 -14.65 -12.56 9.72
CA PHE A 318 -15.73 -12.14 8.84
C PHE A 318 -15.25 -11.49 7.51
N GLU A 319 -13.95 -11.19 7.38
CA GLU A 319 -13.42 -10.56 6.18
C GLU A 319 -13.34 -11.53 5.00
N THR A 320 -13.65 -11.03 3.82
CA THR A 320 -13.45 -11.74 2.57
C THR A 320 -12.05 -11.48 2.02
N SER A 321 -11.51 -12.45 1.30
CA SER A 321 -10.22 -12.29 0.62
C SER A 321 -10.31 -11.22 -0.47
N ASP A 322 -9.24 -10.44 -0.60
CA ASP A 322 -9.11 -9.38 -1.61
C ASP A 322 -8.44 -9.96 -2.87
N THR A 323 -8.87 -9.48 -4.03
CA THR A 323 -8.28 -9.85 -5.32
C THR A 323 -7.43 -8.72 -5.84
N GLN A 324 -6.19 -9.03 -6.23
CA GLN A 324 -5.33 -8.07 -6.91
C GLN A 324 -5.84 -7.80 -8.33
N THR A 325 -5.79 -6.54 -8.74
CA THR A 325 -6.17 -6.09 -10.08
C THR A 325 -4.96 -6.06 -11.01
N LEU A 326 -3.81 -5.64 -10.46
CA LEU A 326 -2.57 -5.57 -11.20
C LEU A 326 -1.91 -6.94 -11.32
N THR A 327 -1.58 -7.32 -12.54
CA THR A 327 -0.87 -8.57 -12.83
C THR A 327 0.34 -8.27 -13.72
N PRO A 328 1.53 -8.81 -13.39
CA PRO A 328 2.69 -8.70 -14.25
C PRO A 328 2.45 -9.30 -15.63
N VAL A 329 3.02 -8.67 -16.65
CA VAL A 329 2.83 -9.07 -18.05
C VAL A 329 4.12 -9.52 -18.73
N LEU A 330 5.26 -9.41 -18.05
CA LEU A 330 6.55 -9.85 -18.56
C LEU A 330 6.88 -11.21 -17.93
N ASP A 331 7.13 -12.22 -18.74
CA ASP A 331 7.48 -13.58 -18.31
C ASP A 331 8.95 -13.83 -18.63
N TYR A 332 9.73 -14.20 -17.64
CA TYR A 332 11.16 -14.43 -17.75
C TYR A 332 11.51 -15.85 -17.33
N ARG A 333 12.40 -16.48 -18.09
CA ARG A 333 13.06 -17.71 -17.66
C ARG A 333 14.27 -17.38 -16.81
N MET A 334 14.32 -17.99 -15.63
CA MET A 334 15.48 -17.89 -14.74
C MET A 334 16.56 -18.88 -15.16
N ILE A 335 17.76 -18.38 -15.34
CA ILE A 335 18.95 -19.16 -15.69
C ILE A 335 19.77 -19.36 -14.42
N LEU A 336 19.87 -20.62 -13.99
CA LEU A 336 20.60 -21.03 -12.80
C LEU A 336 22.09 -21.30 -13.14
N PRO A 337 23.00 -21.24 -12.13
CA PRO A 337 24.33 -21.78 -12.25
C PRO A 337 24.31 -23.27 -12.62
N LYS A 338 25.30 -23.74 -13.36
CA LYS A 338 25.36 -25.14 -13.85
C LYS A 338 25.35 -26.19 -12.74
N GLU A 339 25.87 -25.83 -11.59
CA GLU A 339 25.96 -26.71 -10.40
C GLU A 339 24.68 -26.75 -9.57
N ALA A 340 23.74 -25.85 -9.82
CA ALA A 340 22.49 -25.77 -9.05
C ALA A 340 21.46 -26.80 -9.53
N ASN A 341 20.83 -27.51 -8.60
CA ASN A 341 19.68 -28.36 -8.91
C ASN A 341 18.43 -27.48 -9.14
N PRO A 342 17.80 -27.52 -10.32
CA PRO A 342 16.67 -26.63 -10.61
C PRO A 342 15.47 -26.82 -9.70
N TYR A 343 15.16 -28.07 -9.31
CA TYR A 343 14.03 -28.35 -8.44
C TYR A 343 14.26 -27.84 -7.00
N GLU A 344 15.47 -28.05 -6.47
CA GLU A 344 15.82 -27.52 -5.14
C GLU A 344 15.83 -25.99 -5.14
N ALA A 345 16.38 -25.37 -6.18
CA ALA A 345 16.33 -23.91 -6.34
C ALA A 345 14.90 -23.40 -6.39
N TYR A 346 14.01 -24.06 -7.14
CA TYR A 346 12.59 -23.73 -7.19
C TYR A 346 11.94 -23.79 -5.81
N MET A 347 12.20 -24.86 -5.03
CA MET A 347 11.65 -24.99 -3.68
C MET A 347 12.11 -23.87 -2.73
N TRP A 348 13.37 -23.42 -2.86
CA TRP A 348 13.83 -22.25 -2.09
C TRP A 348 13.18 -20.96 -2.56
N LEU A 349 12.99 -20.78 -3.86
CA LEU A 349 12.39 -19.60 -4.45
C LEU A 349 10.88 -19.49 -4.15
N MET A 350 10.20 -20.59 -3.85
CA MET A 350 8.81 -20.58 -3.42
C MET A 350 8.59 -19.76 -2.14
N VAL A 351 9.61 -19.57 -1.31
CA VAL A 351 9.57 -18.64 -0.17
C VAL A 351 9.36 -17.19 -0.65
N LEU A 352 9.96 -16.80 -1.76
CA LEU A 352 9.75 -15.46 -2.35
C LEU A 352 8.38 -15.34 -2.99
N ALA A 353 7.87 -16.41 -3.61
CA ALA A 353 6.52 -16.45 -4.16
C ALA A 353 5.43 -16.35 -3.07
N GLU A 354 5.72 -16.85 -1.86
CA GLU A 354 4.83 -16.66 -0.70
C GLU A 354 4.80 -15.18 -0.25
N GLU A 355 5.96 -14.50 -0.26
CA GLU A 355 6.07 -13.08 0.09
C GLU A 355 5.50 -12.17 -1.01
N ASP A 356 5.71 -12.53 -2.27
CA ASP A 356 5.19 -11.82 -3.44
C ASP A 356 4.53 -12.78 -4.45
N PRO A 357 3.22 -13.05 -4.30
CA PRO A 357 2.49 -13.93 -5.20
C PRO A 357 2.43 -13.42 -6.65
N SER A 358 2.67 -12.12 -6.89
CA SER A 358 2.67 -11.56 -8.24
C SER A 358 3.82 -12.10 -9.10
N LEU A 359 4.89 -12.63 -8.48
CA LEU A 359 5.98 -13.30 -9.19
C LEU A 359 5.51 -14.53 -9.98
N ALA A 360 4.37 -15.12 -9.61
CA ALA A 360 3.73 -16.26 -10.28
C ALA A 360 4.75 -17.32 -10.73
N MET A 361 5.68 -17.67 -9.81
CA MET A 361 6.76 -18.61 -10.09
C MET A 361 6.22 -19.98 -10.47
N SER A 362 6.75 -20.57 -11.54
CA SER A 362 6.42 -21.90 -12.00
C SER A 362 7.67 -22.69 -12.31
N TYR A 363 7.55 -24.01 -12.21
CA TYR A 363 8.58 -24.97 -12.59
C TYR A 363 8.04 -25.93 -13.66
N GLU A 364 8.73 -26.01 -14.78
CA GLU A 364 8.37 -26.93 -15.86
C GLU A 364 9.25 -28.20 -15.76
N PRO A 365 8.69 -29.35 -15.36
CA PRO A 365 9.47 -30.56 -15.13
C PRO A 365 10.16 -31.11 -16.38
N ALA A 366 9.56 -30.90 -17.57
CA ALA A 366 10.08 -31.44 -18.83
C ALA A 366 11.35 -30.72 -19.28
N THR A 367 11.44 -29.42 -19.09
CA THR A 367 12.57 -28.58 -19.50
C THR A 367 13.47 -28.20 -18.33
N HIS A 368 13.08 -28.49 -17.09
CA HIS A 368 13.71 -28.04 -15.85
C HIS A 368 13.84 -26.52 -15.76
N GLU A 369 12.92 -25.78 -16.36
CA GLU A 369 12.91 -24.32 -16.37
C GLU A 369 12.11 -23.77 -15.20
N ILE A 370 12.64 -22.70 -14.60
CA ILE A 370 11.93 -21.86 -13.64
C ILE A 370 11.54 -20.58 -14.36
N ARG A 371 10.25 -20.24 -14.35
CA ARG A 371 9.71 -19.02 -14.91
C ARG A 371 9.18 -18.11 -13.82
N VAL A 372 9.29 -16.80 -14.05
CA VAL A 372 8.83 -15.77 -13.12
C VAL A 372 8.22 -14.59 -13.88
N ARG A 373 7.14 -14.04 -13.34
CA ARG A 373 6.49 -12.87 -13.92
C ARG A 373 6.90 -11.61 -13.18
N LEU A 374 7.19 -10.56 -13.93
CA LEU A 374 7.67 -9.28 -13.42
C LEU A 374 6.95 -8.10 -14.10
N MET A 375 6.91 -6.96 -13.41
CA MET A 375 6.32 -5.72 -13.92
C MET A 375 7.32 -4.91 -14.76
N GLY A 376 8.64 -5.06 -14.50
CA GLY A 376 9.68 -4.30 -15.19
C GLY A 376 11.10 -4.72 -14.83
N GLU A 377 12.07 -4.06 -15.48
CA GLU A 377 13.49 -4.41 -15.42
C GLU A 377 14.13 -4.15 -14.06
N ILE A 378 13.70 -3.13 -13.33
CA ILE A 378 14.25 -2.84 -11.99
C ILE A 378 13.92 -3.98 -11.03
N GLN A 379 12.75 -4.60 -11.19
CA GLN A 379 12.35 -5.75 -10.37
C GLN A 379 13.27 -6.95 -10.62
N ILE A 380 13.79 -7.15 -11.86
CA ILE A 380 14.77 -8.20 -12.17
C ILE A 380 16.04 -8.03 -11.33
N GLU A 381 16.59 -6.81 -11.30
CA GLU A 381 17.82 -6.55 -10.57
C GLU A 381 17.65 -6.73 -9.06
N VAL A 382 16.51 -6.27 -8.54
CA VAL A 382 16.15 -6.46 -7.13
C VAL A 382 16.02 -7.94 -6.81
N LEU A 383 15.33 -8.71 -7.66
CA LEU A 383 15.13 -10.14 -7.46
C LEU A 383 16.46 -10.92 -7.51
N LYS A 384 17.34 -10.63 -8.48
CA LYS A 384 18.71 -11.21 -8.54
C LYS A 384 19.46 -11.03 -7.23
N ARG A 385 19.42 -9.82 -6.68
CA ARG A 385 20.13 -9.50 -5.45
C ARG A 385 19.53 -10.19 -4.23
N ILE A 386 18.21 -10.21 -4.11
CA ILE A 386 17.52 -10.92 -3.03
C ILE A 386 17.85 -12.41 -3.06
N ILE A 387 17.85 -13.02 -4.26
CA ILE A 387 18.20 -14.44 -4.44
C ILE A 387 19.66 -14.69 -4.02
N ALA A 388 20.57 -13.83 -4.45
CA ALA A 388 21.99 -13.95 -4.08
C ALA A 388 22.20 -13.79 -2.56
N GLU A 389 21.57 -12.80 -1.93
CA GLU A 389 21.71 -12.52 -0.51
C GLU A 389 21.08 -13.60 0.38
N ARG A 390 19.88 -14.12 0.00
CA ARG A 390 19.15 -15.08 0.84
C ARG A 390 19.55 -16.54 0.60
N PHE A 391 19.86 -16.90 -0.65
CA PHE A 391 20.09 -18.31 -1.03
C PHE A 391 21.49 -18.57 -1.56
N GLY A 392 22.32 -17.55 -1.68
CA GLY A 392 23.68 -17.69 -2.23
C GLY A 392 23.72 -18.07 -3.72
N LEU A 393 22.59 -17.92 -4.43
CA LEU A 393 22.49 -18.26 -5.85
C LEU A 393 22.69 -17.04 -6.74
N SER A 394 23.64 -17.13 -7.69
CA SER A 394 23.82 -16.11 -8.72
C SER A 394 22.98 -16.49 -9.95
N VAL A 395 21.85 -15.83 -10.14
CA VAL A 395 20.93 -16.10 -11.24
C VAL A 395 21.00 -15.04 -12.32
N SER A 396 20.66 -15.40 -13.56
CA SER A 396 20.39 -14.48 -14.65
C SER A 396 19.02 -14.77 -15.25
N PHE A 397 18.54 -13.88 -16.13
CA PHE A 397 17.26 -14.01 -16.81
C PHE A 397 17.50 -13.89 -18.31
N ASP A 398 16.63 -14.52 -19.09
CA ASP A 398 16.61 -14.35 -20.55
C ASP A 398 16.07 -12.97 -20.96
N GLU A 399 15.80 -12.76 -22.26
CA GLU A 399 15.28 -11.49 -22.77
C GLU A 399 13.83 -11.22 -22.36
N GLY A 400 13.12 -12.25 -21.85
CA GLY A 400 11.74 -12.19 -21.44
C GLY A 400 10.74 -12.16 -22.60
N GLU A 401 9.53 -12.51 -22.30
CA GLU A 401 8.40 -12.54 -23.23
C GLU A 401 7.23 -11.74 -22.68
N ILE A 402 6.46 -11.07 -23.57
CA ILE A 402 5.24 -10.38 -23.20
C ILE A 402 4.10 -11.40 -23.19
N LEU A 403 3.40 -11.51 -22.07
CA LEU A 403 2.20 -12.33 -21.96
C LEU A 403 1.01 -11.60 -22.59
N TYR A 404 0.59 -12.05 -23.76
CA TYR A 404 -0.63 -11.58 -24.40
C TYR A 404 -1.85 -12.25 -23.77
N LYS A 405 -2.89 -11.46 -23.53
CA LYS A 405 -4.20 -11.97 -23.12
C LYS A 405 -5.14 -11.86 -24.30
N GLU A 406 -5.81 -12.96 -24.61
CA GLU A 406 -6.85 -13.00 -25.62
C GLU A 406 -8.23 -13.00 -24.95
N THR A 407 -9.20 -12.36 -25.59
CA THR A 407 -10.61 -12.43 -25.19
C THR A 407 -11.47 -12.55 -26.45
N VAL A 408 -12.65 -13.07 -26.28
CA VAL A 408 -13.63 -13.12 -27.37
C VAL A 408 -14.28 -11.73 -27.55
N ALA A 409 -14.38 -11.27 -28.81
CA ALA A 409 -14.99 -9.98 -29.13
C ALA A 409 -16.52 -10.01 -28.99
N ASP A 410 -17.13 -11.20 -29.20
CA ASP A 410 -18.56 -11.41 -29.16
C ASP A 410 -18.90 -12.69 -28.37
N THR A 411 -20.19 -12.89 -28.09
CA THR A 411 -20.67 -14.14 -27.49
C THR A 411 -20.48 -15.31 -28.48
N VAL A 412 -19.64 -16.28 -28.08
CA VAL A 412 -19.40 -17.49 -28.86
C VAL A 412 -20.04 -18.70 -28.17
N TYR A 413 -20.62 -19.57 -28.96
CA TYR A 413 -21.20 -20.84 -28.51
C TYR A 413 -20.26 -21.98 -28.89
N GLY A 414 -19.84 -22.78 -27.91
CA GLY A 414 -19.07 -24.00 -28.10
C GLY A 414 -19.90 -25.22 -27.71
N ALA A 415 -19.90 -26.26 -28.51
CA ALA A 415 -20.48 -27.57 -28.15
C ALA A 415 -19.35 -28.55 -27.81
N GLY A 416 -19.32 -29.06 -26.58
CA GLY A 416 -18.42 -30.12 -26.17
C GLY A 416 -19.15 -31.44 -26.09
N HIS A 417 -18.56 -32.49 -26.71
CA HIS A 417 -19.03 -33.85 -26.54
C HIS A 417 -18.12 -34.57 -25.56
N PHE A 418 -18.68 -35.10 -24.49
CA PHE A 418 -17.93 -35.86 -23.49
C PHE A 418 -18.36 -37.34 -23.57
N GLU A 419 -17.45 -38.22 -23.99
CA GLU A 419 -17.66 -39.69 -23.92
C GLU A 419 -17.02 -40.23 -22.64
N ASP A 420 -17.83 -40.68 -21.71
CA ASP A 420 -17.35 -41.45 -20.57
C ASP A 420 -17.09 -42.89 -20.95
N ARG A 421 -15.83 -43.31 -21.00
CA ARG A 421 -15.41 -44.69 -21.30
C ARG A 421 -15.58 -45.68 -20.14
N LYS A 422 -16.27 -45.34 -19.07
CA LYS A 422 -16.40 -46.18 -17.86
C LYS A 422 -17.72 -46.93 -17.70
N SER A 423 -18.54 -47.02 -18.70
CA SER A 423 -19.73 -47.86 -18.63
C SER A 423 -19.73 -48.94 -19.73
N VAL A 424 -18.84 -49.93 -19.56
CA VAL A 424 -19.05 -51.28 -20.15
C VAL A 424 -19.11 -52.26 -18.99
N VAL A 425 -20.28 -52.60 -18.59
CA VAL A 425 -20.62 -53.85 -17.87
C VAL A 425 -21.58 -54.59 -18.72
#